data_e507244ab371e31202dbb7975018a1b2
#
_entry.id   e507244ab371e31202dbb7975018a1b2
#
_cell.length_a   1.000
_cell.length_b   1.000
_cell.length_c   1.000
_cell.angle_alpha   90.00
_cell.angle_beta   90.00
_cell.angle_gamma   90.00
#
_symmetry.space_group_name_H-M   'P 1'
#
loop_
_entity.id
_entity.type
_entity.pdbx_description
1 polymer ?
#
loop_
_entity_poly.entity_id
_entity_poly.type
_entity_poly.pdbx_seq_one_letter_code
_entity_poly.pdbx_strand_id
1 'polypeptide(L)'
;FDPEAFSMRWYEDILRNGMASPDAVFSWAWLSDTWNNGQWIRAIRNSFFIGVCATLLSTALGTLAAIGLSRSEMPYRRLIMSVLISPMIVPLVITAAGMFYFYSRVHLSQTYLGVIMAHAVLGTPFVIITVTATLVGFDKSLVRASQSLGAGALTTFRKVQMPLIVPGVISGGLFAFITSFDEVVAVLFLASPEQRTIPRQMWSGI
;
A
#
# COMPACT_ATOMS: atom_id res chain seq x y z
N PHE A 1 -0.93 -21.28 -37.15
CA PHE A 1 -0.05 -21.11 -35.98
C PHE A 1 1.38 -21.15 -36.50
N ASP A 2 2.04 -20.02 -36.49
CA ASP A 2 3.44 -19.88 -36.94
C ASP A 2 4.33 -20.22 -35.76
N PRO A 3 5.16 -21.29 -35.78
CA PRO A 3 6.04 -21.65 -34.67
C PRO A 3 7.07 -20.57 -34.33
N GLU A 4 7.37 -19.68 -35.29
CA GLU A 4 8.28 -18.53 -35.09
C GLU A 4 7.63 -17.39 -34.27
N ALA A 5 6.31 -17.42 -34.06
CA ALA A 5 5.61 -16.44 -33.22
C ALA A 5 5.83 -16.65 -31.70
N PHE A 6 6.36 -17.79 -31.27
CA PHE A 6 6.74 -18.05 -29.88
C PHE A 6 8.19 -17.62 -29.64
N SER A 7 8.39 -16.35 -29.42
CA SER A 7 9.71 -15.81 -29.08
C SER A 7 9.85 -15.66 -27.56
N MET A 8 10.94 -16.20 -27.00
CA MET A 8 11.34 -15.99 -25.60
C MET A 8 11.94 -14.59 -25.36
N ARG A 9 12.02 -13.76 -26.41
CA ARG A 9 12.64 -12.43 -26.39
C ARG A 9 12.15 -11.56 -25.24
N TRP A 10 10.84 -11.54 -24.99
CA TRP A 10 10.27 -10.73 -23.90
C TRP A 10 10.70 -11.18 -22.51
N TYR A 11 10.88 -12.48 -22.29
CA TYR A 11 11.39 -12.99 -21.01
C TYR A 11 12.89 -12.67 -20.83
N GLU A 12 13.66 -12.73 -21.91
CA GLU A 12 15.06 -12.32 -21.87
C GLU A 12 15.19 -10.83 -21.60
N ASP A 13 14.35 -9.99 -22.23
CA ASP A 13 14.34 -8.55 -22.03
C ASP A 13 13.99 -8.16 -20.58
N ILE A 14 13.04 -8.85 -19.94
CA ILE A 14 12.73 -8.66 -18.52
C ILE A 14 13.95 -8.89 -17.63
N LEU A 15 14.76 -9.87 -17.94
CA LEU A 15 15.92 -10.22 -17.12
C LEU A 15 17.15 -9.35 -17.45
N ARG A 16 17.36 -9.03 -18.73
CA ARG A 16 18.60 -8.39 -19.22
C ARG A 16 18.51 -6.86 -19.28
N ASN A 17 17.31 -6.30 -19.30
CA ASN A 17 17.12 -4.86 -19.42
C ASN A 17 17.71 -4.10 -18.23
N GLY A 18 18.69 -3.24 -18.54
CA GLY A 18 19.40 -2.42 -17.54
C GLY A 18 20.63 -3.07 -16.93
N MET A 19 20.99 -4.30 -17.32
CA MET A 19 22.24 -4.95 -16.90
C MET A 19 23.46 -4.23 -17.51
N ALA A 20 24.57 -4.23 -16.78
CA ALA A 20 25.85 -3.74 -17.27
C ALA A 20 26.46 -4.68 -18.32
N SER A 21 26.20 -5.98 -18.21
CA SER A 21 26.74 -7.04 -19.11
C SER A 21 25.61 -7.98 -19.56
N PRO A 22 24.67 -7.53 -20.43
CA PRO A 22 23.50 -8.32 -20.79
C PRO A 22 23.84 -9.62 -21.54
N ASP A 23 24.96 -9.66 -22.27
CA ASP A 23 25.38 -10.82 -23.06
C ASP A 23 26.24 -11.83 -22.27
N ALA A 24 26.47 -11.59 -20.98
CA ALA A 24 27.24 -12.48 -20.14
C ALA A 24 26.56 -13.87 -19.98
N VAL A 25 27.35 -14.91 -19.93
CA VAL A 25 26.88 -16.27 -19.66
C VAL A 25 26.29 -16.35 -18.25
N PHE A 26 25.21 -17.11 -18.08
CA PHE A 26 24.59 -17.36 -16.78
C PHE A 26 25.62 -17.81 -15.74
N SER A 27 25.89 -16.93 -14.77
CA SER A 27 26.92 -17.12 -13.75
C SER A 27 26.49 -16.36 -12.48
N TRP A 28 27.22 -16.53 -11.41
CA TRP A 28 26.98 -15.76 -10.17
C TRP A 28 27.13 -14.25 -10.39
N ALA A 29 28.07 -13.85 -11.25
CA ALA A 29 28.25 -12.44 -11.63
C ALA A 29 27.03 -11.92 -12.42
N TRP A 30 26.47 -12.73 -13.32
CA TRP A 30 25.24 -12.40 -14.06
C TRP A 30 24.04 -12.22 -13.12
N LEU A 31 23.86 -13.12 -12.16
CA LEU A 31 22.79 -13.00 -11.15
C LEU A 31 22.93 -11.73 -10.30
N SER A 32 24.17 -11.41 -9.90
CA SER A 32 24.49 -10.20 -9.15
C SER A 32 24.18 -8.92 -9.95
N ASP A 33 24.54 -8.92 -11.24
CA ASP A 33 24.27 -7.80 -12.14
C ASP A 33 22.77 -7.60 -12.39
N THR A 34 22.03 -8.68 -12.68
CA THR A 34 20.58 -8.67 -12.81
C THR A 34 19.91 -8.10 -11.55
N TRP A 35 20.37 -8.54 -10.37
CA TRP A 35 19.81 -8.10 -9.09
C TRP A 35 20.05 -6.62 -8.79
N ASN A 36 21.23 -6.10 -9.13
CA ASN A 36 21.64 -4.74 -8.81
C ASN A 36 21.22 -3.73 -9.88
N ASN A 37 21.30 -4.10 -11.15
CA ASN A 37 21.15 -3.20 -12.28
C ASN A 37 19.88 -3.46 -13.11
N GLY A 38 19.31 -4.69 -13.07
CA GLY A 38 18.12 -5.05 -13.82
C GLY A 38 16.94 -4.15 -13.49
N GLN A 39 16.41 -3.42 -14.48
CA GLN A 39 15.33 -2.45 -14.28
C GLN A 39 14.03 -3.11 -13.80
N TRP A 40 13.67 -4.25 -14.38
CA TRP A 40 12.49 -5.00 -13.99
C TRP A 40 12.61 -5.62 -12.61
N ILE A 41 13.78 -6.18 -12.27
CA ILE A 41 14.04 -6.74 -10.92
C ILE A 41 13.96 -5.63 -9.88
N ARG A 42 14.51 -4.46 -10.17
CA ARG A 42 14.38 -3.29 -9.28
C ARG A 42 12.92 -2.86 -9.14
N ALA A 43 12.16 -2.80 -10.23
CA ALA A 43 10.74 -2.45 -10.21
C ALA A 43 9.91 -3.46 -9.39
N ILE A 44 10.18 -4.76 -9.51
CA ILE A 44 9.56 -5.81 -8.71
C ILE A 44 9.85 -5.60 -7.22
N ARG A 45 11.12 -5.44 -6.85
CA ARG A 45 11.54 -5.21 -5.46
C ARG A 45 10.88 -3.96 -4.87
N ASN A 46 10.85 -2.87 -5.63
CA ASN A 46 10.23 -1.63 -5.21
C ASN A 46 8.71 -1.79 -5.01
N SER A 47 8.01 -2.45 -5.93
CA SER A 47 6.57 -2.70 -5.80
C SER A 47 6.24 -3.47 -4.53
N PHE A 48 6.99 -4.54 -4.23
CA PHE A 48 6.78 -5.30 -2.99
C PHE A 48 7.17 -4.49 -1.76
N PHE A 49 8.32 -3.82 -1.77
CA PHE A 49 8.78 -3.03 -0.64
C PHE A 49 7.81 -1.89 -0.30
N ILE A 50 7.46 -1.08 -1.31
CA ILE A 50 6.53 0.04 -1.15
C ILE A 50 5.14 -0.48 -0.78
N GLY A 51 4.66 -1.52 -1.47
CA GLY A 51 3.36 -2.13 -1.22
C GLY A 51 3.22 -2.67 0.21
N VAL A 52 4.19 -3.41 0.69
CA VAL A 52 4.18 -3.95 2.06
C VAL A 52 4.26 -2.84 3.10
N CYS A 53 5.19 -1.89 2.94
CA CYS A 53 5.34 -0.78 3.89
C CYS A 53 4.09 0.11 3.92
N ALA A 54 3.53 0.46 2.77
CA ALA A 54 2.31 1.24 2.67
C ALA A 54 1.10 0.50 3.27
N THR A 55 1.00 -0.80 3.02
CA THR A 55 -0.05 -1.65 3.60
C THR A 55 0.01 -1.69 5.12
N LEU A 56 1.19 -1.90 5.68
CA LEU A 56 1.38 -1.92 7.14
C LEU A 56 0.98 -0.58 7.75
N LEU A 57 1.40 0.52 7.14
CA LEU A 57 1.07 1.88 7.59
C LEU A 57 -0.44 2.15 7.47
N SER A 58 -1.05 1.85 6.32
CA SER A 58 -2.49 1.99 6.08
C SER A 58 -3.30 1.16 7.07
N THR A 59 -2.88 -0.09 7.29
CA THR A 59 -3.57 -1.02 8.18
C THR A 59 -3.52 -0.54 9.62
N ALA A 60 -2.36 -0.07 10.09
CA ALA A 60 -2.22 0.49 11.42
C ALA A 60 -3.08 1.75 11.61
N LEU A 61 -2.90 2.74 10.74
CA LEU A 61 -3.61 4.03 10.84
C LEU A 61 -5.12 3.88 10.59
N GLY A 62 -5.50 3.11 9.57
CA GLY A 62 -6.91 2.86 9.23
C GLY A 62 -7.65 2.11 10.31
N THR A 63 -7.02 1.10 10.94
CA THR A 63 -7.60 0.37 12.07
C THR A 63 -7.79 1.26 13.28
N LEU A 64 -6.80 2.07 13.64
CA LEU A 64 -6.90 3.04 14.74
C LEU A 64 -8.02 4.06 14.48
N ALA A 65 -8.09 4.60 13.27
CA ALA A 65 -9.15 5.52 12.86
C ALA A 65 -10.53 4.86 12.94
N ALA A 66 -10.69 3.63 12.43
CA ALA A 66 -11.95 2.88 12.47
C ALA A 66 -12.43 2.63 13.90
N ILE A 67 -11.53 2.23 14.81
CA ILE A 67 -11.83 2.03 16.22
C ILE A 67 -12.29 3.34 16.88
N GLY A 68 -11.61 4.45 16.59
CA GLY A 68 -12.02 5.79 17.06
C GLY A 68 -13.39 6.16 16.54
N LEU A 69 -13.61 6.02 15.24
CA LEU A 69 -14.87 6.35 14.56
C LEU A 69 -16.05 5.46 14.95
N SER A 70 -15.80 4.26 15.50
CA SER A 70 -16.85 3.36 15.98
C SER A 70 -17.44 3.74 17.34
N ARG A 71 -16.80 4.69 18.05
CA ARG A 71 -17.31 5.18 19.35
C ARG A 71 -18.48 6.11 19.12
N SER A 72 -19.56 5.92 19.91
CA SER A 72 -20.78 6.75 19.86
C SER A 72 -20.52 8.20 20.26
N GLU A 73 -19.56 8.41 21.16
CA GLU A 73 -19.23 9.70 21.77
C GLU A 73 -18.29 10.56 20.89
N MET A 74 -17.84 10.04 19.74
CA MET A 74 -16.90 10.77 18.89
C MET A 74 -17.57 11.99 18.22
N PRO A 75 -17.11 13.21 18.52
CA PRO A 75 -17.65 14.42 17.92
C PRO A 75 -17.29 14.48 16.43
N TYR A 76 -18.15 15.12 15.65
CA TYR A 76 -17.93 15.34 14.20
C TYR A 76 -17.60 14.07 13.39
N ARG A 77 -18.03 12.90 13.86
CA ARG A 77 -17.74 11.59 13.25
C ARG A 77 -17.96 11.57 11.74
N ARG A 78 -19.08 12.14 11.25
CA ARG A 78 -19.42 12.16 9.82
C ARG A 78 -18.42 12.99 9.03
N LEU A 79 -18.05 14.15 9.52
CA LEU A 79 -17.08 15.04 8.88
C LEU A 79 -15.68 14.38 8.80
N ILE A 80 -15.23 13.82 9.92
CA ILE A 80 -13.92 13.13 9.98
C ILE A 80 -13.91 11.95 9.02
N MET A 81 -14.97 11.15 8.99
CA MET A 81 -15.11 10.03 8.07
C MET A 81 -15.04 10.49 6.61
N SER A 82 -15.75 11.58 6.26
CA SER A 82 -15.73 12.15 4.90
C SER A 82 -14.35 12.62 4.50
N VAL A 83 -13.60 13.24 5.40
CA VAL A 83 -12.21 13.68 5.15
C VAL A 83 -11.28 12.47 4.97
N LEU A 84 -11.40 11.46 5.81
CA LEU A 84 -10.53 10.27 5.74
C LEU A 84 -10.79 9.40 4.49
N ILE A 85 -12.02 9.43 3.96
CA ILE A 85 -12.38 8.70 2.72
C ILE A 85 -12.13 9.57 1.47
N SER A 86 -11.93 10.86 1.61
CA SER A 86 -11.79 11.78 0.47
C SER A 86 -10.73 11.39 -0.56
N PRO A 87 -9.58 10.77 -0.20
CA PRO A 87 -8.61 10.35 -1.21
C PRO A 87 -9.14 9.33 -2.22
N MET A 88 -10.17 8.57 -1.84
CA MET A 88 -10.84 7.60 -2.71
C MET A 88 -11.85 8.26 -3.68
N ILE A 89 -12.34 9.45 -3.33
CA ILE A 89 -13.40 10.17 -4.08
C ILE A 89 -12.77 11.19 -5.03
N VAL A 90 -11.68 11.84 -4.60
CA VAL A 90 -10.99 12.87 -5.40
C VAL A 90 -10.27 12.19 -6.57
N PRO A 91 -10.33 12.73 -7.80
CA PRO A 91 -9.57 12.20 -8.92
C PRO A 91 -8.09 12.07 -8.59
N LEU A 92 -7.54 10.87 -8.82
CA LEU A 92 -6.20 10.49 -8.39
C LEU A 92 -5.10 11.43 -8.90
N VAL A 93 -5.25 11.95 -10.13
CA VAL A 93 -4.29 12.91 -10.71
C VAL A 93 -4.24 14.21 -9.88
N ILE A 94 -5.39 14.69 -9.40
CA ILE A 94 -5.47 15.89 -8.56
C ILE A 94 -4.79 15.64 -7.21
N THR A 95 -5.07 14.49 -6.61
CA THR A 95 -4.45 14.07 -5.36
C THR A 95 -2.93 13.94 -5.50
N ALA A 96 -2.47 13.28 -6.57
CA ALA A 96 -1.04 13.10 -6.84
C ALA A 96 -0.32 14.44 -7.09
N ALA A 97 -0.93 15.34 -7.86
CA ALA A 97 -0.39 16.69 -8.08
C ALA A 97 -0.32 17.49 -6.77
N GLY A 98 -1.38 17.46 -5.96
CA GLY A 98 -1.40 18.11 -4.64
C GLY A 98 -0.31 17.57 -3.72
N MET A 99 -0.15 16.23 -3.66
CA MET A 99 0.93 15.59 -2.92
C MET A 99 2.31 15.99 -3.43
N PHE A 100 2.49 16.08 -4.75
CA PHE A 100 3.77 16.50 -5.34
C PHE A 100 4.17 17.91 -4.88
N TYR A 101 3.27 18.89 -4.95
CA TYR A 101 3.55 20.24 -4.49
C TYR A 101 3.86 20.30 -2.98
N PHE A 102 3.10 19.58 -2.18
CA PHE A 102 3.34 19.52 -0.74
C PHE A 102 4.67 18.83 -0.41
N TYR A 103 4.92 17.65 -1.00
CA TYR A 103 6.13 16.86 -0.73
C TYR A 103 7.39 17.53 -1.25
N SER A 104 7.30 18.30 -2.34
CA SER A 104 8.43 19.12 -2.81
C SER A 104 8.84 20.19 -1.82
N ARG A 105 7.89 20.77 -1.08
CA ARG A 105 8.20 21.77 -0.03
C ARG A 105 8.82 21.16 1.22
N VAL A 106 8.46 19.93 1.55
CA VAL A 106 8.95 19.24 2.77
C VAL A 106 10.05 18.23 2.46
N HIS A 107 10.60 18.25 1.25
CA HIS A 107 11.70 17.37 0.79
C HIS A 107 11.37 15.87 0.86
N LEU A 108 10.11 15.49 0.72
CA LEU A 108 9.65 14.10 0.63
C LEU A 108 9.47 13.61 -0.80
N SER A 109 9.44 14.52 -1.79
CA SER A 109 9.39 14.15 -3.20
C SER A 109 10.64 13.36 -3.59
N GLN A 110 10.49 12.38 -4.48
CA GLN A 110 11.56 11.50 -4.95
C GLN A 110 12.24 10.66 -3.85
N THR A 111 11.52 10.38 -2.76
CA THR A 111 11.99 9.50 -1.67
C THR A 111 11.09 8.28 -1.52
N TYR A 112 11.64 7.16 -1.05
CA TYR A 112 10.84 5.98 -0.70
C TYR A 112 9.78 6.31 0.34
N LEU A 113 10.13 7.11 1.35
CA LEU A 113 9.18 7.51 2.40
C LEU A 113 8.01 8.28 1.82
N GLY A 114 8.25 9.24 0.92
CA GLY A 114 7.20 10.01 0.27
C GLY A 114 6.25 9.12 -0.53
N VAL A 115 6.79 8.18 -1.33
CA VAL A 115 5.97 7.24 -2.10
C VAL A 115 5.17 6.32 -1.17
N ILE A 116 5.80 5.76 -0.12
CA ILE A 116 5.12 4.90 0.86
C ILE A 116 3.98 5.65 1.55
N MET A 117 4.21 6.89 1.98
CA MET A 117 3.17 7.72 2.61
C MET A 117 2.02 8.03 1.66
N ALA A 118 2.30 8.34 0.40
CA ALA A 118 1.27 8.58 -0.60
C ALA A 118 0.40 7.34 -0.82
N HIS A 119 1.02 6.17 -1.01
CA HIS A 119 0.32 4.89 -1.15
C HIS A 119 -0.47 4.54 0.11
N ALA A 120 0.07 4.84 1.30
CA ALA A 120 -0.63 4.63 2.56
C ALA A 120 -1.89 5.51 2.66
N VAL A 121 -1.82 6.77 2.25
CA VAL A 121 -3.00 7.66 2.22
C VAL A 121 -4.08 7.11 1.29
N LEU A 122 -3.71 6.59 0.12
CA LEU A 122 -4.66 6.00 -0.83
C LEU A 122 -5.25 4.67 -0.33
N GLY A 123 -4.48 3.87 0.42
CA GLY A 123 -4.91 2.58 0.97
C GLY A 123 -5.73 2.69 2.26
N THR A 124 -5.53 3.74 3.04
CA THR A 124 -6.17 3.93 4.37
C THR A 124 -7.70 3.91 4.33
N PRO A 125 -8.40 4.53 3.36
CA PRO A 125 -9.86 4.48 3.26
C PRO A 125 -10.42 3.05 3.22
N PHE A 126 -9.78 2.14 2.50
CA PHE A 126 -10.21 0.74 2.40
C PHE A 126 -10.17 0.05 3.75
N VAL A 127 -9.11 0.26 4.53
CA VAL A 127 -8.98 -0.29 5.88
C VAL A 127 -10.04 0.31 6.81
N ILE A 128 -10.26 1.62 6.76
CA ILE A 128 -11.28 2.28 7.58
C ILE A 128 -12.66 1.69 7.29
N ILE A 129 -13.02 1.54 6.03
CA ILE A 129 -14.34 1.04 5.62
C ILE A 129 -14.53 -0.41 6.09
N THR A 130 -13.58 -1.30 5.82
CA THR A 130 -13.69 -2.73 6.16
C THR A 130 -13.70 -2.97 7.65
N VAL A 131 -12.80 -2.32 8.40
CA VAL A 131 -12.75 -2.45 9.86
C VAL A 131 -13.98 -1.82 10.52
N THR A 132 -14.45 -0.66 10.03
CA THR A 132 -15.67 -0.03 10.54
C THR A 132 -16.89 -0.93 10.29
N ALA A 133 -17.00 -1.56 9.12
CA ALA A 133 -18.08 -2.49 8.81
C ALA A 133 -18.08 -3.69 9.78
N THR A 134 -16.91 -4.24 10.11
CA THR A 134 -16.77 -5.31 11.09
C THR A 134 -17.16 -4.84 12.50
N LEU A 135 -16.81 -3.60 12.88
CA LEU A 135 -17.14 -3.02 14.19
C LEU A 135 -18.63 -2.67 14.33
N VAL A 136 -19.35 -2.41 13.24
CA VAL A 136 -20.81 -2.17 13.28
C VAL A 136 -21.56 -3.44 13.69
N GLY A 137 -21.09 -4.61 13.26
CA GLY A 137 -21.65 -5.91 13.65
C GLY A 137 -21.19 -6.42 15.03
N PHE A 138 -20.33 -5.66 15.73
CA PHE A 138 -19.73 -6.08 16.99
C PHE A 138 -20.67 -5.84 18.18
N ASP A 139 -20.91 -6.89 18.98
CA ASP A 139 -21.68 -6.77 20.22
C ASP A 139 -20.85 -6.10 21.34
N LYS A 140 -21.17 -4.85 21.62
CA LYS A 140 -20.52 -4.06 22.69
C LYS A 140 -20.71 -4.65 24.09
N SER A 141 -21.62 -5.60 24.27
CA SER A 141 -21.83 -6.31 25.55
C SER A 141 -20.58 -7.12 25.95
N LEU A 142 -19.85 -7.66 24.96
CA LEU A 142 -18.60 -8.40 25.19
C LEU A 142 -17.51 -7.53 25.83
N VAL A 143 -17.43 -6.27 25.44
CA VAL A 143 -16.50 -5.30 26.05
C VAL A 143 -16.90 -5.03 27.50
N ARG A 144 -18.19 -4.80 27.75
CA ARG A 144 -18.70 -4.57 29.12
C ARG A 144 -18.50 -5.79 30.01
N ALA A 145 -18.79 -6.99 29.49
CA ALA A 145 -18.56 -8.25 30.24
C ALA A 145 -17.09 -8.43 30.61
N SER A 146 -16.17 -8.20 29.67
CA SER A 146 -14.73 -8.25 29.93
C SER A 146 -14.30 -7.26 31.03
N GLN A 147 -14.81 -6.02 30.98
CA GLN A 147 -14.52 -5.02 32.02
C GLN A 147 -15.11 -5.39 33.39
N SER A 148 -16.31 -5.98 33.45
CA SER A 148 -16.93 -6.46 34.65
C SER A 148 -16.13 -7.60 35.28
N LEU A 149 -15.39 -8.37 34.50
CA LEU A 149 -14.45 -9.39 34.96
C LEU A 149 -13.07 -8.81 35.38
N GLY A 150 -12.95 -7.48 35.47
CA GLY A 150 -11.72 -6.81 35.91
C GLY A 150 -10.66 -6.64 34.82
N ALA A 151 -10.98 -6.93 33.56
CA ALA A 151 -10.02 -6.72 32.48
C ALA A 151 -9.81 -5.22 32.18
N GLY A 152 -8.57 -4.78 32.20
CA GLY A 152 -8.20 -3.42 31.76
C GLY A 152 -8.42 -3.21 30.28
N ALA A 153 -8.45 -1.93 29.84
CA ALA A 153 -8.74 -1.54 28.46
C ALA A 153 -7.84 -2.24 27.40
N LEU A 154 -6.55 -2.36 27.67
CA LEU A 154 -5.60 -3.03 26.76
C LEU A 154 -5.87 -4.55 26.67
N THR A 155 -6.21 -5.19 27.79
CA THR A 155 -6.55 -6.62 27.82
C THR A 155 -7.84 -6.87 27.04
N THR A 156 -8.87 -6.06 27.27
CA THR A 156 -10.14 -6.10 26.53
C THR A 156 -9.90 -5.91 25.02
N PHE A 157 -9.09 -4.92 24.64
CA PHE A 157 -8.76 -4.71 23.25
C PHE A 157 -8.07 -5.93 22.63
N ARG A 158 -7.00 -6.43 23.24
CA ARG A 158 -6.20 -7.54 22.66
C ARG A 158 -6.91 -8.88 22.67
N LYS A 159 -7.70 -9.18 23.71
CA LYS A 159 -8.31 -10.51 23.90
C LYS A 159 -9.77 -10.61 23.42
N VAL A 160 -10.46 -9.48 23.29
CA VAL A 160 -11.88 -9.46 22.92
C VAL A 160 -12.09 -8.72 21.59
N GLN A 161 -11.68 -7.45 21.48
CA GLN A 161 -11.96 -6.66 20.26
C GLN A 161 -11.09 -7.09 19.09
N MET A 162 -9.78 -7.20 19.28
CA MET A 162 -8.83 -7.48 18.19
C MET A 162 -9.13 -8.80 17.45
N PRO A 163 -9.37 -9.94 18.10
CA PRO A 163 -9.70 -11.17 17.39
C PRO A 163 -10.95 -11.07 16.52
N LEU A 164 -11.93 -10.30 16.94
CA LEU A 164 -13.19 -10.12 16.22
C LEU A 164 -13.08 -9.16 15.03
N ILE A 165 -12.17 -8.19 15.09
CA ILE A 165 -11.96 -7.26 13.98
C ILE A 165 -10.87 -7.73 12.99
N VAL A 166 -10.05 -8.73 13.35
CA VAL A 166 -8.97 -9.27 12.50
C VAL A 166 -9.43 -9.58 11.06
N PRO A 167 -10.59 -10.20 10.80
CA PRO A 167 -11.04 -10.43 9.43
C PRO A 167 -11.18 -9.14 8.62
N GLY A 168 -11.74 -8.06 9.23
CA GLY A 168 -11.84 -6.75 8.61
C GLY A 168 -10.49 -6.08 8.39
N VAL A 169 -9.56 -6.27 9.35
CA VAL A 169 -8.18 -5.75 9.25
C VAL A 169 -7.42 -6.43 8.11
N ILE A 170 -7.53 -7.76 8.01
CA ILE A 170 -6.89 -8.52 6.92
C ILE A 170 -7.47 -8.12 5.57
N SER A 171 -8.80 -8.07 5.45
CA SER A 171 -9.45 -7.67 4.20
C SER A 171 -9.07 -6.25 3.79
N GLY A 172 -9.08 -5.29 4.73
CA GLY A 172 -8.67 -3.92 4.48
C GLY A 172 -7.20 -3.80 4.08
N GLY A 173 -6.33 -4.55 4.75
CA GLY A 173 -4.91 -4.64 4.41
C GLY A 173 -4.67 -5.21 3.01
N LEU A 174 -5.40 -6.25 2.62
CA LEU A 174 -5.31 -6.80 1.26
C LEU A 174 -5.75 -5.77 0.20
N PHE A 175 -6.84 -5.06 0.42
CA PHE A 175 -7.25 -3.98 -0.48
C PHE A 175 -6.22 -2.84 -0.53
N ALA A 176 -5.66 -2.44 0.60
CA ALA A 176 -4.59 -1.44 0.63
C ALA A 176 -3.34 -1.91 -0.13
N PHE A 177 -2.98 -3.19 -0.02
CA PHE A 177 -1.88 -3.78 -0.78
C PHE A 177 -2.15 -3.77 -2.28
N ILE A 178 -3.32 -4.24 -2.71
CA ILE A 178 -3.70 -4.28 -4.13
C ILE A 178 -3.68 -2.85 -4.70
N THR A 179 -4.29 -1.89 -4.00
CA THR A 179 -4.30 -0.48 -4.41
C THR A 179 -2.89 0.09 -4.54
N SER A 180 -2.01 -0.20 -3.59
CA SER A 180 -0.61 0.24 -3.65
C SER A 180 0.18 -0.46 -4.76
N PHE A 181 -0.08 -1.75 -4.99
CA PHE A 181 0.66 -2.56 -5.96
C PHE A 181 0.31 -2.19 -7.41
N ASP A 182 -0.92 -1.77 -7.66
CA ASP A 182 -1.44 -1.38 -8.98
C ASP A 182 -1.29 0.14 -9.28
N GLU A 183 -0.76 0.91 -8.32
CA GLU A 183 -0.70 2.36 -8.38
C GLU A 183 0.38 2.85 -9.36
N VAL A 184 -0.04 3.62 -10.36
CA VAL A 184 0.84 4.22 -11.39
C VAL A 184 0.96 5.73 -11.20
N VAL A 185 -0.17 6.41 -11.00
CA VAL A 185 -0.26 7.87 -11.09
C VAL A 185 0.54 8.56 -9.99
N ALA A 186 0.38 8.13 -8.73
CA ALA A 186 1.14 8.70 -7.63
C ALA A 186 2.65 8.48 -7.84
N VAL A 187 3.05 7.30 -8.35
CA VAL A 187 4.45 7.00 -8.65
C VAL A 187 4.99 7.86 -9.79
N LEU A 188 4.20 8.17 -10.83
CA LEU A 188 4.60 9.06 -11.90
C LEU A 188 4.93 10.48 -11.42
N PHE A 189 4.16 10.99 -10.44
CA PHE A 189 4.34 12.33 -9.89
C PHE A 189 5.43 12.40 -8.82
N LEU A 190 5.55 11.37 -7.96
CA LEU A 190 6.31 11.45 -6.71
C LEU A 190 7.65 10.72 -6.73
N ALA A 191 7.80 9.69 -7.58
CA ALA A 191 8.98 8.84 -7.56
C ALA A 191 10.06 9.28 -8.54
N SER A 192 11.32 9.10 -8.17
CA SER A 192 12.46 9.14 -9.08
C SER A 192 12.59 7.82 -9.88
N PRO A 193 13.51 7.72 -10.83
CA PRO A 193 13.82 6.47 -11.52
C PRO A 193 14.20 5.32 -10.58
N GLU A 194 14.74 5.62 -9.40
CA GLU A 194 15.16 4.63 -8.42
C GLU A 194 13.99 3.95 -7.69
N GLN A 195 12.87 4.66 -7.48
CA GLN A 195 11.67 4.15 -6.85
C GLN A 195 10.62 3.63 -7.87
N ARG A 196 11.03 3.35 -9.10
CA ARG A 196 10.15 2.83 -10.13
C ARG A 196 9.51 1.51 -9.71
N THR A 197 8.18 1.44 -9.85
CA THR A 197 7.37 0.24 -9.57
C THR A 197 7.05 -0.52 -10.86
N ILE A 198 6.53 -1.76 -10.74
CA ILE A 198 6.14 -2.57 -11.91
C ILE A 198 5.15 -1.82 -12.81
N PRO A 199 4.02 -1.27 -12.32
CA PRO A 199 3.07 -0.58 -13.18
C PRO A 199 3.70 0.63 -13.89
N ARG A 200 4.54 1.39 -13.20
CA ARG A 200 5.26 2.50 -13.82
C ARG A 200 6.29 2.02 -14.85
N GLN A 201 6.96 0.88 -14.61
CA GLN A 201 7.89 0.27 -15.57
C GLN A 201 7.15 -0.16 -16.83
N MET A 202 5.99 -0.79 -16.69
CA MET A 202 5.12 -1.15 -17.81
C MET A 202 4.68 0.08 -18.60
N TRP A 203 4.27 1.14 -17.93
CA TRP A 203 3.87 2.40 -18.56
C TRP A 203 4.99 3.07 -19.35
N SER A 204 6.24 2.96 -18.91
CA SER A 204 7.40 3.63 -19.54
C SER A 204 8.16 2.76 -20.53
N GLY A 205 7.88 1.47 -20.58
CA GLY A 205 8.56 0.49 -21.44
C GLY A 205 7.76 0.03 -22.66
N ILE A 206 6.57 0.61 -22.85
CA ILE A 206 5.74 0.45 -24.05
C ILE A 206 5.96 1.72 -24.94
#